data_1bfaeea33eee8cfdda957545737fc603
#
_entry.id   1bfaeea33eee8cfdda957545737fc603
#
_cell.length_a   1.000
_cell.length_b   1.000
_cell.length_c   1.000
_cell.angle_alpha   90.00
_cell.angle_beta   90.00
_cell.angle_gamma   90.00
#
_symmetry.space_group_name_H-M   'P 1'
#
loop_
_entity.id
_entity.type
_entity.pdbx_description
1 polymer ?
#
loop_
_entity_poly.entity_id
_entity_poly.type
_entity_poly.pdbx_seq_one_letter_code
_entity_poly.pdbx_strand_id
1 'polypeptide(L)'
;CSLYDDEALGGTAGRATAWLALEHVGQWGRDVLDGSALGEELSAALGEATSRAGLKFLLIRQAGREGRVLHGAQDDSGTPTHRVLYAISTPGEEKLYSFSVSTPEQLLDLPLDNPEALIQATGAELMDSPAILVCTHSKRDRCCALRGRPIAAHLADILPPNVVWECSHTGGHRFAPVGI
;
A
#
# COMPACT_ATOMS: atom_id res chain seq x y z
N CYS A 1 6.31 3.64 -19.74
CA CYS A 1 7.02 2.38 -19.62
C CYS A 1 8.52 2.56 -19.82
N SER A 2 9.38 1.87 -19.09
CA SER A 2 10.84 1.94 -19.02
C SER A 2 11.61 1.68 -20.34
N LEU A 3 11.09 2.09 -21.47
CA LEU A 3 11.75 2.00 -22.77
C LEU A 3 12.47 3.31 -23.17
N TYR A 4 12.41 4.32 -22.32
CA TYR A 4 13.09 5.60 -22.53
C TYR A 4 14.32 5.62 -21.63
N ASP A 5 15.46 5.21 -22.19
CA ASP A 5 16.75 5.09 -21.48
C ASP A 5 17.42 6.43 -21.18
N ASP A 6 16.88 7.55 -21.68
CA ASP A 6 17.53 8.87 -21.65
C ASP A 6 17.08 9.76 -20.46
N GLU A 7 16.22 9.28 -19.55
CA GLU A 7 15.76 10.10 -18.43
C GLU A 7 16.53 9.83 -17.15
N ALA A 8 17.02 10.89 -16.52
CA ALA A 8 17.68 10.81 -15.22
C ALA A 8 16.70 10.30 -14.14
N LEU A 9 17.09 9.25 -13.41
CA LEU A 9 16.32 8.66 -12.31
C LEU A 9 16.33 9.52 -11.04
N GLY A 10 17.42 10.26 -10.83
CA GLY A 10 17.63 11.04 -9.63
C GLY A 10 16.58 12.15 -9.46
N GLY A 11 15.94 12.21 -8.29
CA GLY A 11 14.99 13.27 -7.93
C GLY A 11 13.60 13.17 -8.55
N THR A 12 13.25 12.08 -9.22
CA THR A 12 11.95 11.91 -9.90
C THR A 12 10.90 11.16 -9.07
N ALA A 13 11.28 10.58 -7.93
CA ALA A 13 10.35 9.94 -7.01
C ALA A 13 9.33 10.95 -6.45
N GLY A 14 8.07 10.57 -6.40
CA GLY A 14 7.05 11.37 -5.75
C GLY A 14 7.38 11.55 -4.26
N ARG A 15 7.33 12.79 -3.79
CA ARG A 15 7.53 13.07 -2.36
C ARG A 15 6.32 12.59 -1.58
N ALA A 16 6.56 11.81 -0.52
CA ALA A 16 5.57 11.45 0.47
C ALA A 16 6.28 11.36 1.82
N THR A 17 5.75 12.01 2.83
CA THR A 17 6.27 11.99 4.20
C THR A 17 5.56 10.95 5.05
N ALA A 18 4.37 10.53 4.62
CA ALA A 18 3.62 9.48 5.27
C ALA A 18 2.72 8.72 4.29
N TRP A 19 2.43 7.47 4.60
CA TRP A 19 1.71 6.53 3.76
C TRP A 19 0.66 5.80 4.57
N LEU A 20 -0.50 5.58 3.96
CA LEU A 20 -1.55 4.72 4.48
C LEU A 20 -1.83 3.63 3.44
N ALA A 21 -1.52 2.38 3.76
CA ALA A 21 -1.69 1.26 2.86
C ALA A 21 -2.72 0.28 3.41
N LEU A 22 -3.84 0.14 2.72
CA LEU A 22 -4.97 -0.74 3.09
C LEU A 22 -4.88 -2.06 2.35
N GLU A 23 -4.96 -3.18 3.07
CA GLU A 23 -5.05 -4.50 2.44
C GLU A 23 -6.38 -4.66 1.71
N HIS A 24 -6.28 -4.94 0.41
CA HIS A 24 -7.41 -5.23 -0.46
C HIS A 24 -7.02 -6.30 -1.48
N VAL A 25 -7.53 -7.50 -1.28
CA VAL A 25 -7.21 -8.68 -2.11
C VAL A 25 -7.91 -8.68 -3.47
N GLY A 26 -8.94 -7.83 -3.64
CA GLY A 26 -9.71 -7.68 -4.87
C GLY A 26 -8.95 -7.03 -6.02
N GLN A 27 -9.66 -6.79 -7.10
CA GLN A 27 -9.11 -6.07 -8.24
C GLN A 27 -9.03 -4.57 -7.95
N TRP A 28 -7.91 -3.95 -8.33
CA TRP A 28 -7.75 -2.50 -8.28
C TRP A 28 -8.22 -1.86 -9.58
N GLY A 29 -8.80 -0.67 -9.50
CA GLY A 29 -9.20 0.16 -10.63
C GLY A 29 -8.01 0.67 -11.45
N ARG A 30 -8.21 1.68 -12.26
CA ARG A 30 -7.11 2.41 -12.92
C ARG A 30 -6.40 3.34 -11.94
N ASP A 31 -7.17 3.90 -11.01
CA ASP A 31 -6.68 4.58 -9.82
C ASP A 31 -7.27 3.89 -8.59
N VAL A 32 -6.60 3.99 -7.44
CA VAL A 32 -7.06 3.33 -6.19
C VAL A 32 -8.32 3.99 -5.63
N LEU A 33 -8.56 5.23 -6.03
CA LEU A 33 -9.69 6.05 -5.60
C LEU A 33 -10.71 6.32 -6.73
N ASP A 34 -10.69 5.51 -7.80
CA ASP A 34 -11.64 5.63 -8.93
C ASP A 34 -12.99 4.94 -8.69
N GLY A 35 -13.25 4.48 -7.48
CA GLY A 35 -14.47 3.77 -7.11
C GLY A 35 -14.49 2.28 -7.44
N SER A 36 -13.59 1.79 -8.30
CA SER A 36 -13.63 0.39 -8.78
C SER A 36 -13.32 -0.64 -7.69
N ALA A 37 -12.46 -0.30 -6.71
CA ALA A 37 -12.04 -1.21 -5.64
C ALA A 37 -12.90 -1.09 -4.38
N LEU A 38 -13.21 0.13 -3.96
CA LEU A 38 -13.84 0.43 -2.66
C LEU A 38 -15.24 1.03 -2.78
N GLY A 39 -15.76 1.21 -4.01
CA GLY A 39 -17.00 1.97 -4.26
C GLY A 39 -16.72 3.48 -4.40
N GLU A 40 -17.62 4.17 -5.11
CA GLU A 40 -17.41 5.60 -5.45
C GLU A 40 -17.41 6.50 -4.21
N GLU A 41 -18.37 6.29 -3.32
CA GLU A 41 -18.58 7.11 -2.13
C GLU A 41 -17.40 7.00 -1.16
N LEU A 42 -16.99 5.79 -0.81
CA LEU A 42 -15.86 5.55 0.07
C LEU A 42 -14.54 6.03 -0.54
N SER A 43 -14.34 5.81 -1.84
CA SER A 43 -13.14 6.26 -2.55
C SER A 43 -12.99 7.78 -2.52
N ALA A 44 -14.08 8.52 -2.75
CA ALA A 44 -14.10 9.98 -2.68
C ALA A 44 -13.78 10.46 -1.25
N ALA A 45 -14.44 9.89 -0.25
CA ALA A 45 -14.25 10.27 1.16
C ALA A 45 -12.81 9.96 1.65
N LEU A 46 -12.25 8.79 1.31
CA LEU A 46 -10.87 8.44 1.64
C LEU A 46 -9.86 9.34 0.92
N GLY A 47 -10.13 9.68 -0.34
CA GLY A 47 -9.29 10.60 -1.10
C GLY A 47 -9.22 11.98 -0.45
N GLU A 48 -10.34 12.51 0.02
CA GLU A 48 -10.39 13.78 0.74
C GLU A 48 -9.68 13.68 2.10
N ALA A 49 -9.98 12.66 2.89
CA ALA A 49 -9.41 12.47 4.22
C ALA A 49 -7.89 12.29 4.18
N THR A 50 -7.38 11.44 3.30
CA THR A 50 -5.94 11.19 3.16
C THR A 50 -5.20 12.39 2.58
N SER A 51 -5.81 13.11 1.63
CA SER A 51 -5.24 14.34 1.09
C SER A 51 -5.12 15.43 2.15
N ARG A 52 -6.15 15.60 2.98
CA ARG A 52 -6.14 16.55 4.10
C ARG A 52 -5.07 16.20 5.12
N ALA A 53 -4.89 14.92 5.41
CA ALA A 53 -3.86 14.41 6.31
C ALA A 53 -2.44 14.41 5.72
N GLY A 54 -2.26 14.72 4.45
CA GLY A 54 -0.96 14.66 3.77
C GLY A 54 -0.45 13.23 3.56
N LEU A 55 -1.34 12.24 3.60
CA LEU A 55 -1.02 10.83 3.44
C LEU A 55 -1.09 10.40 1.97
N LYS A 56 -0.16 9.56 1.54
CA LYS A 56 -0.30 8.85 0.28
C LYS A 56 -1.03 7.54 0.51
N PHE A 57 -2.21 7.40 -0.09
CA PHE A 57 -3.03 6.20 0.03
C PHE A 57 -2.63 5.14 -1.00
N LEU A 58 -2.50 3.91 -0.55
CA LEU A 58 -2.22 2.73 -1.38
C LEU A 58 -3.17 1.59 -1.03
N LEU A 59 -3.45 0.75 -2.01
CA LEU A 59 -3.96 -0.60 -1.77
C LEU A 59 -2.81 -1.58 -1.85
N ILE A 60 -2.79 -2.52 -0.91
CA ILE A 60 -1.78 -3.58 -0.82
C ILE A 60 -2.44 -4.95 -0.72
N ARG A 61 -1.68 -5.98 -1.03
CA ARG A 61 -2.00 -7.38 -0.73
C ARG A 61 -0.72 -8.17 -0.56
N GLN A 62 -0.76 -9.25 0.18
CA GLN A 62 0.42 -10.09 0.34
C GLN A 62 0.87 -10.64 -1.00
N ALA A 63 2.17 -10.57 -1.26
CA ALA A 63 2.77 -11.21 -2.41
C ALA A 63 2.70 -12.73 -2.21
N GLY A 64 1.92 -13.39 -3.06
CA GLY A 64 1.76 -14.84 -3.02
C GLY A 64 2.89 -15.54 -3.75
N ARG A 65 3.31 -16.69 -3.24
CA ARG A 65 4.16 -17.63 -3.98
C ARG A 65 3.44 -18.00 -5.28
N GLU A 66 4.18 -18.09 -6.37
CA GLU A 66 3.64 -18.43 -7.70
C GLU A 66 2.53 -17.46 -8.20
N GLY A 67 2.51 -16.22 -7.69
CA GLY A 67 1.53 -15.21 -8.10
C GLY A 67 0.10 -15.47 -7.59
N ARG A 68 -0.08 -16.35 -6.61
CA ARG A 68 -1.39 -16.56 -5.97
C ARG A 68 -1.71 -15.41 -5.05
N VAL A 69 -2.92 -14.88 -5.13
CA VAL A 69 -3.45 -13.96 -4.14
C VAL A 69 -3.70 -14.75 -2.86
N LEU A 70 -3.02 -14.38 -1.79
CA LEU A 70 -3.28 -14.97 -0.47
C LEU A 70 -4.60 -14.43 0.07
N HIS A 71 -5.24 -15.19 0.96
CA HIS A 71 -6.40 -14.69 1.69
C HIS A 71 -6.00 -13.46 2.49
N GLY A 72 -6.92 -12.49 2.61
CA GLY A 72 -6.72 -11.31 3.44
C GLY A 72 -6.54 -11.65 4.92
N ALA A 73 -6.21 -10.66 5.72
CA ALA A 73 -6.09 -10.80 7.17
C ALA A 73 -7.40 -11.29 7.80
N GLN A 74 -7.29 -11.97 8.91
CA GLN A 74 -8.41 -12.42 9.74
C GLN A 74 -8.07 -12.12 11.21
N ASP A 75 -9.10 -11.86 12.00
CA ASP A 75 -8.97 -11.77 13.45
C ASP A 75 -8.87 -13.16 14.11
N ASP A 76 -8.72 -13.19 15.42
CA ASP A 76 -8.61 -14.44 16.20
C ASP A 76 -9.86 -15.34 16.12
N SER A 77 -11.00 -14.80 15.71
CA SER A 77 -12.24 -15.54 15.47
C SER A 77 -12.35 -16.10 14.05
N GLY A 78 -11.40 -15.77 13.16
CA GLY A 78 -11.42 -16.12 11.76
C GLY A 78 -12.27 -15.18 10.90
N THR A 79 -12.73 -14.06 11.46
CA THR A 79 -13.50 -13.05 10.72
C THR A 79 -12.53 -12.28 9.80
N PRO A 80 -12.88 -12.10 8.51
CA PRO A 80 -12.05 -11.32 7.59
C PRO A 80 -11.86 -9.89 8.11
N THR A 81 -10.62 -9.42 8.07
CA THR A 81 -10.24 -8.05 8.40
C THR A 81 -9.36 -7.49 7.31
N HIS A 82 -9.08 -6.20 7.36
CA HIS A 82 -8.16 -5.54 6.46
C HIS A 82 -6.96 -5.04 7.27
N ARG A 83 -5.77 -5.53 6.94
CA ARG A 83 -4.54 -4.99 7.53
C ARG A 83 -4.28 -3.60 6.96
N VAL A 84 -3.82 -2.73 7.82
CA VAL A 84 -3.40 -1.38 7.46
C VAL A 84 -1.96 -1.19 7.87
N LEU A 85 -1.14 -0.71 6.94
CA LEU A 85 0.21 -0.25 7.21
C LEU A 85 0.20 1.27 7.21
N TYR A 86 0.71 1.87 8.28
CA TYR A 86 0.90 3.30 8.39
C TYR A 86 2.38 3.59 8.53
N ALA A 87 2.95 4.28 7.55
CA ALA A 87 4.37 4.58 7.53
C ALA A 87 4.62 6.08 7.58
N ILE A 88 5.54 6.49 8.46
CA ILE A 88 6.17 7.80 8.48
C ILE A 88 7.51 7.63 7.76
N SER A 89 7.76 8.43 6.72
CA SER A 89 8.97 8.38 5.88
C SER A 89 9.74 9.70 5.89
N THR A 90 9.55 10.51 6.92
CA THR A 90 10.38 11.69 7.17
C THR A 90 11.77 11.25 7.56
N PRO A 91 12.84 11.73 6.88
CA PRO A 91 14.22 11.33 7.20
C PRO A 91 14.58 11.55 8.65
N GLY A 92 15.06 10.48 9.33
CA GLY A 92 15.41 10.48 10.75
C GLY A 92 14.26 10.22 11.72
N GLU A 93 13.03 10.09 11.22
CA GLU A 93 11.83 9.80 12.00
C GLU A 93 11.05 8.60 11.44
N GLU A 94 11.71 7.78 10.63
CA GLU A 94 11.06 6.67 9.92
C GLU A 94 10.46 5.66 10.91
N LYS A 95 9.18 5.38 10.74
CA LYS A 95 8.45 4.41 11.55
C LYS A 95 7.40 3.71 10.70
N LEU A 96 7.21 2.43 10.96
CA LEU A 96 6.18 1.63 10.33
C LEU A 96 5.29 1.02 11.40
N TYR A 97 4.00 1.25 11.29
CA TYR A 97 2.98 0.71 12.19
C TYR A 97 2.02 -0.20 11.43
N SER A 98 1.48 -1.19 12.11
CA SER A 98 0.44 -2.08 11.61
C SER A 98 -0.75 -2.12 12.55
N PHE A 99 -1.95 -2.07 11.99
CA PHE A 99 -3.21 -2.33 12.69
C PHE A 99 -4.21 -3.00 11.73
N SER A 100 -5.37 -3.37 12.22
CA SER A 100 -6.43 -3.96 11.41
C SER A 100 -7.73 -3.20 11.58
N VAL A 101 -8.52 -3.16 10.50
CA VAL A 101 -9.89 -2.66 10.53
C VAL A 101 -10.83 -3.76 10.03
N SER A 102 -12.05 -3.83 10.56
CA SER A 102 -13.04 -4.82 10.12
C SER A 102 -13.60 -4.47 8.74
N THR A 103 -13.73 -3.18 8.46
CA THR A 103 -14.17 -2.68 7.14
C THR A 103 -13.35 -1.45 6.74
N PRO A 104 -13.16 -1.21 5.43
CA PRO A 104 -12.44 -0.03 4.94
C PRO A 104 -13.04 1.32 5.38
N GLU A 105 -14.35 1.38 5.60
CA GLU A 105 -15.08 2.59 6.03
C GLU A 105 -14.58 3.09 7.38
N GLN A 106 -14.15 2.20 8.27
CA GLN A 106 -13.63 2.56 9.59
C GLN A 106 -12.42 3.51 9.52
N LEU A 107 -11.70 3.54 8.40
CA LEU A 107 -10.62 4.49 8.21
C LEU A 107 -11.08 5.96 8.24
N LEU A 108 -12.34 6.23 7.91
CA LEU A 108 -12.92 7.58 7.94
C LEU A 108 -13.14 8.11 9.34
N ASP A 109 -13.29 7.20 10.32
CA ASP A 109 -13.51 7.55 11.74
C ASP A 109 -12.19 7.77 12.49
N LEU A 110 -11.04 7.51 11.85
CA LEU A 110 -9.74 7.62 12.47
C LEU A 110 -9.13 9.03 12.30
N PRO A 111 -8.36 9.50 13.29
CA PRO A 111 -7.68 10.79 13.23
C PRO A 111 -6.43 10.72 12.33
N LEU A 112 -6.64 10.59 11.00
CA LEU A 112 -5.58 10.37 10.01
C LEU A 112 -4.56 11.51 9.92
N ASP A 113 -4.93 12.70 10.35
CA ASP A 113 -4.09 13.91 10.38
C ASP A 113 -3.21 14.03 11.64
N ASN A 114 -3.42 13.13 12.62
CA ASN A 114 -2.67 13.11 13.87
C ASN A 114 -2.08 11.72 14.12
N PRO A 115 -0.79 11.49 13.84
CA PRO A 115 -0.15 10.18 13.99
C PRO A 115 -0.26 9.58 15.39
N GLU A 116 -0.08 10.38 16.42
CA GLU A 116 -0.12 9.92 17.81
C GLU A 116 -1.54 9.48 18.20
N ALA A 117 -2.53 10.29 17.86
CA ALA A 117 -3.94 9.95 18.11
C ALA A 117 -4.37 8.72 17.29
N LEU A 118 -3.90 8.58 16.05
CA LEU A 118 -4.15 7.40 15.22
C LEU A 118 -3.61 6.13 15.87
N ILE A 119 -2.35 6.15 16.30
CA ILE A 119 -1.70 5.01 16.96
C ILE A 119 -2.46 4.63 18.24
N GLN A 120 -2.84 5.62 19.05
CA GLN A 120 -3.60 5.40 20.28
C GLN A 120 -5.01 4.84 19.99
N ALA A 121 -5.72 5.40 19.01
CA ALA A 121 -7.09 4.99 18.68
C ALA A 121 -7.16 3.58 18.10
N THR A 122 -6.15 3.17 17.34
CA THR A 122 -6.12 1.86 16.66
C THR A 122 -5.39 0.77 17.45
N GLY A 123 -4.61 1.14 18.48
CA GLY A 123 -3.68 0.22 19.11
C GLY A 123 -2.57 -0.26 18.17
N ALA A 124 -2.22 0.57 17.18
CA ALA A 124 -1.25 0.20 16.14
C ALA A 124 0.10 -0.21 16.73
N GLU A 125 0.60 -1.34 16.27
CA GLU A 125 1.87 -1.90 16.71
C GLU A 125 3.02 -1.37 15.84
N LEU A 126 4.11 -0.93 16.49
CA LEU A 126 5.35 -0.61 15.80
C LEU A 126 5.95 -1.91 15.25
N MET A 127 6.22 -1.93 13.96
CA MET A 127 6.80 -3.10 13.30
C MET A 127 8.33 -3.12 13.46
N ASP A 128 8.87 -4.25 13.87
CA ASP A 128 10.32 -4.50 13.95
C ASP A 128 10.92 -4.87 12.58
N SER A 129 10.07 -5.23 11.62
CA SER A 129 10.49 -5.64 10.28
C SER A 129 10.05 -4.60 9.24
N PRO A 130 10.85 -4.36 8.20
CA PRO A 130 10.45 -3.48 7.12
C PRO A 130 9.29 -4.08 6.30
N ALA A 131 8.53 -3.24 5.63
CA ALA A 131 7.61 -3.65 4.57
C ALA A 131 8.20 -3.23 3.21
N ILE A 132 8.31 -4.18 2.30
CA ILE A 132 8.76 -3.96 0.92
C ILE A 132 7.51 -3.96 0.04
N LEU A 133 7.13 -2.80 -0.47
CA LEU A 133 5.98 -2.65 -1.34
C LEU A 133 6.43 -2.62 -2.79
N VAL A 134 6.04 -3.63 -3.58
CA VAL A 134 6.37 -3.72 -5.00
C VAL A 134 5.14 -3.38 -5.83
N CYS A 135 5.24 -2.38 -6.69
CA CYS A 135 4.12 -1.99 -7.56
C CYS A 135 3.81 -3.09 -8.58
N THR A 136 2.57 -3.60 -8.54
CA THR A 136 2.07 -4.63 -9.47
C THR A 136 0.78 -4.19 -10.20
N HIS A 137 0.50 -2.90 -10.21
CA HIS A 137 -0.76 -2.31 -10.66
C HIS A 137 -0.91 -2.31 -12.19
N SER A 138 -1.46 -3.39 -12.74
CA SER A 138 -1.57 -3.64 -14.19
C SER A 138 -2.42 -2.63 -14.94
N LYS A 139 -3.55 -2.20 -14.37
CA LYS A 139 -4.48 -1.26 -15.00
C LYS A 139 -3.88 0.15 -15.11
N ARG A 140 -2.92 0.50 -14.26
CA ARG A 140 -2.21 1.78 -14.33
C ARG A 140 -1.03 1.71 -15.28
N ASP A 141 -0.19 0.70 -15.15
CA ASP A 141 0.94 0.44 -16.04
C ASP A 141 1.18 -1.07 -16.17
N ARG A 142 1.14 -1.56 -17.43
CA ARG A 142 1.36 -2.97 -17.73
C ARG A 142 2.73 -3.48 -17.28
N CYS A 143 3.75 -2.64 -17.30
CA CYS A 143 5.10 -3.02 -16.86
C CYS A 143 5.16 -3.29 -15.36
N CYS A 144 4.37 -2.57 -14.53
CA CYS A 144 4.27 -2.87 -13.11
C CYS A 144 3.81 -4.31 -12.87
N ALA A 145 2.82 -4.79 -13.62
CA ALA A 145 2.37 -6.17 -13.47
C ALA A 145 3.36 -7.19 -14.06
N LEU A 146 3.85 -6.97 -15.30
CA LEU A 146 4.69 -7.94 -15.99
C LEU A 146 6.04 -8.16 -15.32
N ARG A 147 6.61 -7.10 -14.73
CA ARG A 147 7.92 -7.15 -14.07
C ARG A 147 7.80 -7.17 -12.54
N GLY A 148 6.83 -6.44 -11.97
CA GLY A 148 6.67 -6.34 -10.52
C GLY A 148 6.21 -7.63 -9.87
N ARG A 149 5.24 -8.35 -10.46
CA ARG A 149 4.76 -9.61 -9.88
C ARG A 149 5.85 -10.68 -9.73
N PRO A 150 6.66 -10.98 -10.75
CA PRO A 150 7.77 -11.92 -10.60
C PRO A 150 8.77 -11.49 -9.52
N ILE A 151 9.06 -10.19 -9.42
CA ILE A 151 9.94 -9.65 -8.38
C ILE A 151 9.32 -9.83 -6.99
N ALA A 152 8.05 -9.44 -6.81
CA ALA A 152 7.36 -9.60 -5.55
C ALA A 152 7.28 -11.06 -5.11
N ALA A 153 6.95 -11.97 -6.03
CA ALA A 153 6.91 -13.41 -5.77
C ALA A 153 8.29 -13.94 -5.35
N HIS A 154 9.34 -13.60 -6.10
CA HIS A 154 10.70 -14.03 -5.76
C HIS A 154 11.15 -13.52 -4.38
N LEU A 155 10.89 -12.24 -4.07
CA LEU A 155 11.20 -11.68 -2.77
C LEU A 155 10.41 -12.36 -1.65
N ALA A 156 9.13 -12.69 -1.88
CA ALA A 156 8.30 -13.42 -0.91
C ALA A 156 8.76 -14.85 -0.66
N ASP A 157 9.49 -15.47 -1.60
CA ASP A 157 10.07 -16.81 -1.43
C ASP A 157 11.32 -16.81 -0.55
N ILE A 158 12.08 -15.70 -0.53
CA ILE A 158 13.37 -15.63 0.15
C ILE A 158 13.35 -14.80 1.44
N LEU A 159 12.31 -13.98 1.65
CA LEU A 159 12.17 -13.13 2.83
C LEU A 159 11.11 -13.69 3.79
N PRO A 160 11.14 -13.27 5.07
CA PRO A 160 10.14 -13.67 6.04
C PRO A 160 8.70 -13.34 5.60
N PRO A 161 7.69 -14.08 6.08
CA PRO A 161 6.28 -13.73 5.85
C PRO A 161 5.95 -12.29 6.27
N ASN A 162 5.00 -11.67 5.59
CA ASN A 162 4.51 -10.30 5.85
C ASN A 162 5.52 -9.16 5.60
N VAL A 163 6.70 -9.45 5.05
CA VAL A 163 7.67 -8.42 4.64
C VAL A 163 7.36 -7.89 3.24
N VAL A 164 6.94 -8.75 2.32
CA VAL A 164 6.76 -8.37 0.90
C VAL A 164 5.29 -8.24 0.55
N TRP A 165 4.95 -7.11 -0.02
CA TRP A 165 3.60 -6.77 -0.44
C TRP A 165 3.57 -6.36 -1.91
N GLU A 166 2.57 -6.81 -2.63
CA GLU A 166 2.17 -6.16 -3.87
C GLU A 166 1.42 -4.87 -3.52
N CYS A 167 1.73 -3.77 -4.21
CA CYS A 167 1.02 -2.52 -3.99
C CYS A 167 0.47 -1.91 -5.27
N SER A 168 -0.49 -1.02 -5.08
CA SER A 168 -1.00 -0.15 -6.13
C SER A 168 0.08 0.84 -6.57
N HIS A 169 -0.23 1.66 -7.58
CA HIS A 169 0.75 2.53 -8.21
C HIS A 169 1.29 3.61 -7.27
N THR A 170 2.61 3.59 -7.05
CA THR A 170 3.32 4.52 -6.16
C THR A 170 3.74 5.82 -6.83
N GLY A 171 3.65 5.92 -8.15
CA GLY A 171 4.23 6.98 -8.99
C GLY A 171 5.46 6.45 -9.73
N GLY A 172 6.13 7.32 -10.49
CA GLY A 172 7.36 6.96 -11.21
C GLY A 172 7.18 5.87 -12.27
N HIS A 173 6.02 5.81 -12.93
CA HIS A 173 5.65 4.76 -13.88
C HIS A 173 6.66 4.55 -15.03
N ARG A 174 7.47 5.55 -15.34
CA ARG A 174 8.55 5.44 -16.35
C ARG A 174 9.64 4.46 -15.93
N PHE A 175 9.76 4.19 -14.65
CA PHE A 175 10.75 3.29 -14.06
C PHE A 175 10.14 1.98 -13.55
N ALA A 176 8.92 1.66 -14.00
CA ALA A 176 8.21 0.45 -13.56
C ALA A 176 9.03 -0.85 -13.77
N PRO A 177 9.03 -1.77 -12.78
CA PRO A 177 8.31 -1.65 -11.52
C PRO A 177 9.05 -0.78 -10.51
N VAL A 178 8.27 -0.05 -9.68
CA VAL A 178 8.81 0.75 -8.57
C VAL A 178 8.50 0.03 -7.26
N GLY A 179 9.45 0.04 -6.32
CA GLY A 179 9.28 -0.42 -4.96
C GLY A 179 9.53 0.71 -3.95
N ILE A 180 8.98 0.60 -2.78
CA ILE A 180 9.24 1.43 -1.61
C ILE A 180 9.36 0.54 -0.38
#